data_81d870fc9620418abb86a21d51d11256
#
_entry.id   81d870fc9620418abb86a21d51d11256
#
_cell.length_a   1.000
_cell.length_b   1.000
_cell.length_c   1.000
_cell.angle_alpha   90.00
_cell.angle_beta   90.00
_cell.angle_gamma   90.00
#
_symmetry.space_group_name_H-M   'P 1'
#
loop_
_entity.id
_entity.type
_entity.pdbx_description
1 polymer ?
#
loop_
_entity_poly.entity_id
_entity_poly.type
_entity_poly.pdbx_seq_one_letter_code
_entity_poly.pdbx_strand_id
1 'polypeptide(L)'
;GTTGAMFYNCNDGKEFAQITGLTKLGIEKIPPIVARGIVVDMAGYLGLDFLDAGVTFNLTQLKEAMQSQDINVEKGDVVLLHTGWTDAKFESDPATWGAGAPGITPGIAEYFASKDVIAVGADTWSLDVVPPMIADEPYPGHGILLQENGIYILESMNTGPLVKDEVKEFLFVLGQAKVRGAVQMIVNPVAIN
;
A
#
# COMPACT_ATOMS: atom_id res chain seq x y z
N GLY A 1 -5.03 -9.70 16.85
CA GLY A 1 -5.16 -8.97 18.10
C GLY A 1 -3.97 -8.09 18.39
N THR A 2 -4.24 -6.81 18.56
CA THR A 2 -3.24 -5.76 18.84
C THR A 2 -2.87 -5.65 20.33
N THR A 3 -3.48 -6.44 21.22
CA THR A 3 -3.24 -6.38 22.66
C THR A 3 -1.86 -6.96 22.99
N GLY A 4 -0.94 -6.07 23.37
CA GLY A 4 0.43 -6.41 23.77
C GLY A 4 1.50 -6.16 22.70
N ALA A 5 1.11 -5.64 21.52
CA ALA A 5 2.06 -5.21 20.51
C ALA A 5 2.44 -3.74 20.70
N MET A 6 3.70 -3.42 20.48
CA MET A 6 4.20 -2.04 20.39
C MET A 6 3.95 -1.52 18.99
N PHE A 7 3.46 -0.29 18.89
CA PHE A 7 3.19 0.42 17.66
C PHE A 7 4.11 1.64 17.50
N TYR A 8 4.05 2.23 16.32
CA TYR A 8 4.79 3.43 15.95
C TYR A 8 4.81 4.48 17.09
N ASN A 9 5.98 5.09 17.30
CA ASN A 9 6.25 6.01 18.41
C ASN A 9 6.05 5.40 19.81
N CYS A 10 6.40 4.12 19.99
CA CYS A 10 6.34 3.41 21.28
C CYS A 10 4.93 3.42 21.91
N ASN A 11 3.87 3.41 21.12
CA ASN A 11 2.52 3.28 21.64
C ASN A 11 2.19 1.81 21.94
N ASP A 12 1.86 1.49 23.20
CA ASP A 12 1.36 0.15 23.56
C ASP A 12 -0.09 -0.01 23.11
N GLY A 13 -0.35 -1.04 22.28
CA GLY A 13 -1.68 -1.34 21.77
C GLY A 13 -2.74 -1.54 22.86
N LYS A 14 -2.35 -2.03 24.04
CA LYS A 14 -3.26 -2.17 25.20
C LYS A 14 -3.81 -0.85 25.72
N GLU A 15 -3.04 0.23 25.57
CA GLU A 15 -3.43 1.55 26.09
C GLU A 15 -4.42 2.26 25.17
N PHE A 16 -4.33 2.05 23.85
CA PHE A 16 -5.10 2.86 22.91
C PHE A 16 -6.10 2.10 22.03
N ALA A 17 -5.96 0.77 21.87
CA ALA A 17 -6.87 -0.04 21.07
C ALA A 17 -8.02 -0.56 21.96
N GLN A 18 -9.17 0.11 21.92
CA GLN A 18 -10.36 -0.22 22.69
C GLN A 18 -11.46 -0.80 21.79
N ILE A 19 -12.41 -1.52 22.38
CA ILE A 19 -13.57 -2.07 21.64
C ILE A 19 -14.42 -0.95 20.99
N THR A 20 -14.38 0.25 21.53
CA THR A 20 -15.10 1.43 21.03
C THR A 20 -14.31 2.24 20.00
N GLY A 21 -13.11 1.80 19.64
CA GLY A 21 -12.23 2.47 18.69
C GLY A 21 -10.89 2.87 19.27
N LEU A 22 -10.06 3.49 18.45
CA LEU A 22 -8.73 3.93 18.83
C LEU A 22 -8.78 5.26 19.58
N THR A 23 -8.00 5.39 20.65
CA THR A 23 -7.81 6.66 21.40
C THR A 23 -6.55 7.41 20.94
N LYS A 24 -5.62 6.70 20.28
CA LYS A 24 -4.43 7.22 19.59
C LYS A 24 -4.33 6.57 18.21
N LEU A 25 -3.60 7.16 17.30
CA LEU A 25 -3.32 6.65 15.95
C LEU A 25 -4.58 6.39 15.07
N GLY A 26 -5.73 6.96 15.44
CA GLY A 26 -6.94 6.85 14.64
C GLY A 26 -6.90 7.73 13.39
N ILE A 27 -7.74 7.40 12.41
CA ILE A 27 -7.83 8.08 11.10
C ILE A 27 -8.04 9.60 11.25
N GLU A 28 -8.74 10.04 12.28
CA GLU A 28 -8.96 11.48 12.52
C GLU A 28 -7.67 12.26 12.81
N LYS A 29 -6.59 11.57 13.15
CA LYS A 29 -5.28 12.18 13.42
C LYS A 29 -4.43 12.37 12.17
N ILE A 30 -4.72 11.67 11.09
CA ILE A 30 -3.97 11.77 9.85
C ILE A 30 -4.24 13.15 9.22
N PRO A 31 -3.22 13.98 8.94
CA PRO A 31 -3.42 15.24 8.22
C PRO A 31 -3.83 14.98 6.77
N PRO A 32 -4.38 15.96 6.04
CA PRO A 32 -4.45 15.86 4.60
C PRO A 32 -3.08 15.57 4.01
N ILE A 33 -3.00 14.66 3.05
CA ILE A 33 -1.77 14.30 2.35
C ILE A 33 -1.76 15.05 1.02
N VAL A 34 -0.75 15.88 0.81
CA VAL A 34 -0.46 16.54 -0.45
C VAL A 34 1.03 16.31 -0.69
N ALA A 35 1.36 15.46 -1.64
CA ALA A 35 2.72 14.97 -1.83
C ALA A 35 3.00 14.61 -3.29
N ARG A 36 4.27 14.40 -3.63
CA ARG A 36 4.60 13.74 -4.88
C ARG A 36 4.10 12.29 -4.81
N GLY A 37 3.25 11.90 -5.77
CA GLY A 37 2.87 10.53 -6.02
C GLY A 37 3.73 9.95 -7.14
N ILE A 38 4.10 8.69 -7.01
CA ILE A 38 4.73 7.93 -8.09
C ILE A 38 3.98 6.62 -8.27
N VAL A 39 3.91 6.14 -9.52
CA VAL A 39 3.34 4.83 -9.83
C VAL A 39 4.40 3.98 -10.52
N VAL A 40 4.61 2.77 -10.02
CA VAL A 40 5.52 1.77 -10.58
C VAL A 40 4.70 0.66 -11.22
N ASP A 41 4.80 0.52 -12.53
CA ASP A 41 4.13 -0.56 -13.27
C ASP A 41 4.94 -1.86 -13.16
N MET A 42 4.52 -2.72 -12.21
CA MET A 42 5.15 -4.02 -12.01
C MET A 42 4.68 -5.05 -13.02
N ALA A 43 3.42 -5.00 -13.44
CA ALA A 43 2.88 -5.90 -14.45
C ALA A 43 3.59 -5.68 -15.79
N GLY A 44 3.63 -4.45 -16.28
CA GLY A 44 4.30 -4.10 -17.53
C GLY A 44 5.80 -4.38 -17.51
N TYR A 45 6.50 -4.11 -16.39
CA TYR A 45 7.91 -4.48 -16.26
C TYR A 45 8.14 -5.99 -16.41
N LEU A 46 7.25 -6.83 -15.88
CA LEU A 46 7.34 -8.28 -16.00
C LEU A 46 6.82 -8.81 -17.36
N GLY A 47 6.32 -7.94 -18.23
CA GLY A 47 5.75 -8.31 -19.52
C GLY A 47 4.42 -9.04 -19.41
N LEU A 48 3.65 -8.75 -18.36
CA LEU A 48 2.36 -9.35 -18.05
C LEU A 48 1.24 -8.30 -18.12
N ASP A 49 0.03 -8.74 -18.46
CA ASP A 49 -1.17 -7.90 -18.35
C ASP A 49 -1.54 -7.68 -16.89
N PHE A 50 -1.34 -8.67 -16.04
CA PHE A 50 -1.54 -8.60 -14.59
C PHE A 50 -0.75 -9.71 -13.86
N LEU A 51 -0.54 -9.52 -12.56
CA LEU A 51 0.01 -10.53 -11.66
C LEU A 51 -1.14 -11.33 -11.03
N ASP A 52 -1.02 -12.66 -10.98
CA ASP A 52 -2.00 -13.51 -10.32
C ASP A 52 -1.91 -13.47 -8.79
N ALA A 53 -2.99 -13.87 -8.12
CA ALA A 53 -3.03 -14.05 -6.67
C ALA A 53 -1.89 -14.97 -6.19
N GLY A 54 -1.25 -14.61 -5.09
CA GLY A 54 -0.11 -15.34 -4.54
C GLY A 54 1.23 -15.03 -5.23
N VAL A 55 1.24 -14.25 -6.29
CA VAL A 55 2.48 -13.83 -6.95
C VAL A 55 3.10 -12.66 -6.20
N THR A 56 4.41 -12.72 -6.02
CA THR A 56 5.22 -11.62 -5.46
C THR A 56 6.33 -11.25 -6.43
N PHE A 57 6.90 -10.08 -6.22
CA PHE A 57 8.16 -9.67 -6.82
C PHE A 57 9.17 -9.31 -5.72
N ASN A 58 10.43 -9.48 -5.98
CA ASN A 58 11.49 -9.19 -5.01
C ASN A 58 12.02 -7.76 -5.16
N LEU A 59 12.84 -7.33 -4.19
CA LEU A 59 13.41 -5.97 -4.18
C LEU A 59 14.28 -5.67 -5.41
N THR A 60 14.97 -6.68 -5.98
CA THR A 60 15.78 -6.50 -7.19
C THR A 60 14.87 -6.16 -8.38
N GLN A 61 13.80 -6.93 -8.58
CA GLN A 61 12.82 -6.68 -9.63
C GLN A 61 12.14 -5.30 -9.48
N LEU A 62 11.78 -4.90 -8.24
CA LEU A 62 11.24 -3.57 -8.00
C LEU A 62 12.23 -2.46 -8.42
N LYS A 63 13.51 -2.59 -8.04
CA LYS A 63 14.54 -1.60 -8.40
C LYS A 63 14.80 -1.55 -9.91
N GLU A 64 14.80 -2.69 -10.58
CA GLU A 64 14.94 -2.77 -12.02
C GLU A 64 13.72 -2.17 -12.73
N ALA A 65 12.51 -2.42 -12.24
CA ALA A 65 11.28 -1.80 -12.74
C ALA A 65 11.35 -0.27 -12.62
N MET A 66 11.69 0.25 -11.44
CA MET A 66 11.87 1.69 -11.23
C MET A 66 12.94 2.29 -12.16
N GLN A 67 14.07 1.61 -12.30
CA GLN A 67 15.14 2.07 -13.19
C GLN A 67 14.70 2.10 -14.67
N SER A 68 14.01 1.06 -15.13
CA SER A 68 13.53 0.99 -16.52
C SER A 68 12.46 2.04 -16.84
N GLN A 69 11.72 2.48 -15.81
CA GLN A 69 10.67 3.49 -15.92
C GLN A 69 11.15 4.90 -15.56
N ASP A 70 12.46 5.07 -15.27
CA ASP A 70 13.06 6.34 -14.85
C ASP A 70 12.39 6.92 -13.59
N ILE A 71 12.12 6.06 -12.60
CA ILE A 71 11.49 6.41 -11.32
C ILE A 71 12.54 6.37 -10.22
N ASN A 72 12.57 7.42 -9.40
CA ASN A 72 13.36 7.49 -8.16
C ASN A 72 12.46 7.81 -6.98
N VAL A 73 12.51 6.95 -5.93
CA VAL A 73 11.76 7.15 -4.69
C VAL A 73 12.51 8.08 -3.76
N GLU A 74 11.84 9.12 -3.31
CA GLU A 74 12.37 10.11 -2.37
C GLU A 74 11.59 10.12 -1.06
N LYS A 75 12.19 10.74 -0.05
CA LYS A 75 11.53 10.97 1.23
C LYS A 75 10.27 11.82 1.04
N GLY A 76 9.17 11.37 1.62
CA GLY A 76 7.90 12.08 1.55
C GLY A 76 7.01 11.73 0.36
N ASP A 77 7.41 10.77 -0.47
CA ASP A 77 6.58 10.30 -1.57
C ASP A 77 5.39 9.46 -1.10
N VAL A 78 4.38 9.38 -1.96
CA VAL A 78 3.36 8.35 -1.97
C VAL A 78 3.65 7.42 -3.14
N VAL A 79 3.95 6.14 -2.85
CA VAL A 79 4.32 5.15 -3.86
C VAL A 79 3.13 4.25 -4.15
N LEU A 80 2.70 4.16 -5.40
CA LEU A 80 1.67 3.24 -5.86
C LEU A 80 2.30 2.14 -6.73
N LEU A 81 1.95 0.90 -6.45
CA LEU A 81 2.36 -0.26 -7.23
C LEU A 81 1.18 -0.71 -8.10
N HIS A 82 1.41 -0.82 -9.40
CA HIS A 82 0.43 -1.36 -10.33
C HIS A 82 0.73 -2.82 -10.61
N THR A 83 -0.22 -3.69 -10.27
CA THR A 83 -0.15 -5.14 -10.53
C THR A 83 -1.08 -5.58 -11.65
N GLY A 84 -2.01 -4.72 -12.08
CA GLY A 84 -3.06 -5.02 -13.05
C GLY A 84 -4.18 -5.92 -12.51
N TRP A 85 -4.07 -6.39 -11.26
CA TRP A 85 -5.02 -7.34 -10.65
C TRP A 85 -6.45 -6.81 -10.60
N THR A 86 -6.63 -5.58 -10.16
CA THR A 86 -7.95 -4.97 -10.08
C THR A 86 -8.57 -4.74 -11.47
N ASP A 87 -7.79 -4.24 -12.43
CA ASP A 87 -8.27 -4.04 -13.81
C ASP A 87 -8.70 -5.37 -14.45
N ALA A 88 -7.97 -6.46 -14.18
CA ALA A 88 -8.24 -7.77 -14.74
C ALA A 88 -9.42 -8.48 -14.09
N LYS A 89 -9.62 -8.34 -12.76
CA LYS A 89 -10.49 -9.24 -11.99
C LYS A 89 -11.66 -8.57 -11.29
N PHE A 90 -11.57 -7.30 -10.90
CA PHE A 90 -12.58 -6.68 -10.04
C PHE A 90 -14.00 -6.73 -10.63
N GLU A 91 -14.16 -6.41 -11.91
CA GLU A 91 -15.47 -6.45 -12.57
C GLU A 91 -15.79 -7.81 -13.19
N SER A 92 -14.77 -8.47 -13.76
CA SER A 92 -14.96 -9.71 -14.53
C SER A 92 -15.13 -10.96 -13.65
N ASP A 93 -14.46 -11.01 -12.50
CA ASP A 93 -14.46 -12.14 -11.55
C ASP A 93 -14.20 -11.67 -10.12
N PRO A 94 -15.17 -10.96 -9.49
CA PRO A 94 -14.99 -10.38 -8.15
C PRO A 94 -14.78 -11.45 -7.07
N ALA A 95 -15.22 -12.68 -7.28
CA ALA A 95 -14.99 -13.77 -6.35
C ALA A 95 -13.50 -14.16 -6.30
N THR A 96 -12.86 -14.30 -7.45
CA THR A 96 -11.41 -14.53 -7.55
C THR A 96 -10.63 -13.32 -7.06
N TRP A 97 -11.07 -12.09 -7.42
CA TRP A 97 -10.44 -10.87 -6.94
C TRP A 97 -10.37 -10.81 -5.41
N GLY A 98 -11.48 -11.12 -4.73
CA GLY A 98 -11.55 -11.07 -3.26
C GLY A 98 -10.93 -12.27 -2.53
N ALA A 99 -10.65 -13.38 -3.23
CA ALA A 99 -10.08 -14.58 -2.63
C ALA A 99 -8.55 -14.54 -2.47
N GLY A 100 -7.86 -13.67 -3.21
CA GLY A 100 -6.42 -13.56 -3.17
C GLY A 100 -5.92 -12.26 -3.81
N ALA A 101 -4.62 -12.01 -3.68
CA ALA A 101 -3.97 -10.83 -4.29
C ALA A 101 -2.49 -11.09 -4.55
N PRO A 102 -1.91 -10.56 -5.61
CA PRO A 102 -0.46 -10.36 -5.69
C PRO A 102 -0.05 -9.28 -4.68
N GLY A 103 1.20 -9.27 -4.25
CA GLY A 103 1.63 -8.29 -3.26
C GLY A 103 3.13 -8.23 -3.03
N ILE A 104 3.52 -7.39 -2.08
CA ILE A 104 4.92 -7.13 -1.75
C ILE A 104 5.51 -8.19 -0.82
N THR A 105 6.84 -8.26 -0.81
CA THR A 105 7.64 -9.03 0.16
C THR A 105 8.08 -8.12 1.32
N PRO A 106 8.48 -8.68 2.50
CA PRO A 106 9.02 -7.90 3.61
C PRO A 106 10.17 -6.98 3.21
N GLY A 107 11.11 -7.45 2.37
CA GLY A 107 12.25 -6.65 1.91
C GLY A 107 11.85 -5.41 1.08
N ILE A 108 10.70 -5.43 0.43
CA ILE A 108 10.15 -4.25 -0.25
C ILE A 108 9.58 -3.25 0.78
N ALA A 109 8.87 -3.74 1.79
CA ALA A 109 8.36 -2.90 2.86
C ALA A 109 9.51 -2.20 3.61
N GLU A 110 10.58 -2.94 3.95
CA GLU A 110 11.80 -2.42 4.56
C GLU A 110 12.48 -1.35 3.67
N TYR A 111 12.54 -1.59 2.36
CA TYR A 111 13.09 -0.62 1.42
C TYR A 111 12.31 0.69 1.44
N PHE A 112 10.98 0.66 1.34
CA PHE A 112 10.17 1.88 1.40
C PHE A 112 10.25 2.55 2.78
N ALA A 113 10.31 1.78 3.87
CA ALA A 113 10.55 2.31 5.20
C ALA A 113 11.90 3.06 5.28
N SER A 114 12.96 2.52 4.69
CA SER A 114 14.28 3.16 4.63
C SER A 114 14.31 4.45 3.81
N LYS A 115 13.31 4.66 2.96
CA LYS A 115 13.14 5.86 2.13
C LYS A 115 12.31 6.96 2.81
N ASP A 116 11.74 6.72 4.00
CA ASP A 116 10.86 7.67 4.70
C ASP A 116 9.69 8.13 3.82
N VAL A 117 9.05 7.22 3.06
CA VAL A 117 7.86 7.54 2.29
C VAL A 117 6.65 7.81 3.19
N ILE A 118 5.66 8.56 2.72
CA ILE A 118 4.42 8.82 3.50
C ILE A 118 3.50 7.61 3.45
N ALA A 119 3.35 7.02 2.27
CA ALA A 119 2.44 5.91 2.06
C ALA A 119 2.95 4.98 0.96
N VAL A 120 2.57 3.71 1.06
CA VAL A 120 2.71 2.71 -0.01
C VAL A 120 1.32 2.18 -0.33
N GLY A 121 0.97 2.11 -1.60
CA GLY A 121 -0.31 1.57 -2.04
C GLY A 121 -0.17 0.63 -3.22
N ALA A 122 -1.28 -0.07 -3.52
CA ALA A 122 -1.40 -0.91 -4.70
C ALA A 122 -2.85 -0.94 -5.19
N ASP A 123 -3.04 -1.44 -6.41
CA ASP A 123 -4.36 -1.71 -6.97
C ASP A 123 -5.06 -2.93 -6.35
N THR A 124 -4.37 -3.69 -5.49
CA THR A 124 -4.90 -4.85 -4.79
C THR A 124 -5.61 -4.48 -3.48
N TRP A 125 -6.53 -5.33 -3.02
CA TRP A 125 -7.23 -5.16 -1.74
C TRP A 125 -6.37 -5.51 -0.51
N SER A 126 -5.21 -6.09 -0.73
CA SER A 126 -4.16 -6.31 0.24
C SER A 126 -2.82 -5.91 -0.37
N LEU A 127 -2.05 -5.07 0.32
CA LEU A 127 -0.70 -4.72 -0.11
C LEU A 127 0.25 -5.93 0.02
N ASP A 128 0.06 -6.74 1.07
CA ASP A 128 0.75 -8.02 1.21
C ASP A 128 0.15 -9.08 0.30
N VAL A 129 0.97 -10.03 -0.12
CA VAL A 129 0.52 -11.14 -0.97
C VAL A 129 -0.46 -12.06 -0.24
N VAL A 130 -1.52 -12.48 -0.94
CA VAL A 130 -2.51 -13.44 -0.45
C VAL A 130 -2.71 -14.56 -1.49
N PRO A 131 -2.51 -15.84 -1.13
CA PRO A 131 -2.15 -16.36 0.20
C PRO A 131 -0.73 -15.93 0.64
N PRO A 132 -0.47 -15.86 1.96
CA PRO A 132 0.82 -15.41 2.48
C PRO A 132 1.95 -16.38 2.11
N MET A 133 3.17 -15.86 1.94
CA MET A 133 4.36 -16.67 1.65
C MET A 133 4.71 -17.60 2.81
N ILE A 134 4.46 -17.18 4.04
CA ILE A 134 4.67 -17.94 5.27
C ILE A 134 3.34 -17.99 6.00
N ALA A 135 2.80 -19.19 6.21
CA ALA A 135 1.44 -19.40 6.73
C ALA A 135 1.17 -18.71 8.08
N ASP A 136 2.18 -18.62 8.94
CA ASP A 136 2.06 -18.02 10.27
C ASP A 136 2.37 -16.51 10.30
N GLU A 137 2.72 -15.90 9.15
CA GLU A 137 3.03 -14.48 9.00
C GLU A 137 2.17 -13.86 7.89
N PRO A 138 0.88 -13.64 8.12
CA PRO A 138 -0.06 -13.30 7.04
C PRO A 138 0.14 -11.91 6.44
N TYR A 139 0.65 -10.92 7.18
CA TYR A 139 0.76 -9.53 6.72
C TYR A 139 2.05 -8.86 7.22
N PRO A 140 3.24 -9.36 6.83
CA PRO A 140 4.51 -8.80 7.32
C PRO A 140 4.75 -7.36 6.84
N GLY A 141 4.31 -7.00 5.65
CA GLY A 141 4.39 -5.63 5.13
C GLY A 141 3.60 -4.63 5.98
N HIS A 142 2.39 -5.01 6.45
CA HIS A 142 1.61 -4.20 7.38
C HIS A 142 2.35 -3.98 8.71
N GLY A 143 3.00 -5.02 9.24
CA GLY A 143 3.82 -4.91 10.44
C GLY A 143 4.94 -3.89 10.26
N ILE A 144 5.73 -4.04 9.20
CA ILE A 144 6.86 -3.18 8.92
C ILE A 144 6.42 -1.73 8.63
N LEU A 145 5.45 -1.53 7.75
CA LEU A 145 5.03 -0.18 7.33
C LEU A 145 4.23 0.54 8.42
N LEU A 146 3.09 -0.02 8.84
CA LEU A 146 2.18 0.66 9.77
C LEU A 146 2.67 0.61 11.21
N GLN A 147 3.00 -0.61 11.68
CA GLN A 147 3.25 -0.81 13.11
C GLN A 147 4.61 -0.27 13.53
N GLU A 148 5.65 -0.53 12.75
CA GLU A 148 7.01 -0.18 13.11
C GLU A 148 7.39 1.23 12.66
N ASN A 149 6.99 1.62 11.44
CA ASN A 149 7.46 2.83 10.79
C ASN A 149 6.41 3.93 10.62
N GLY A 150 5.12 3.68 10.91
CA GLY A 150 4.05 4.67 10.79
C GLY A 150 3.77 5.14 9.37
N ILE A 151 4.12 4.32 8.38
CA ILE A 151 3.87 4.56 6.95
C ILE A 151 2.47 4.07 6.62
N TYR A 152 1.67 4.88 5.95
CA TYR A 152 0.29 4.52 5.61
C TYR A 152 0.24 3.48 4.49
N ILE A 153 -0.78 2.64 4.52
CA ILE A 153 -1.07 1.68 3.44
C ILE A 153 -2.34 2.14 2.73
N LEU A 154 -2.30 2.17 1.40
CA LEU A 154 -3.40 2.56 0.51
C LEU A 154 -3.73 1.38 -0.41
N GLU A 155 -4.85 0.72 -0.14
CA GLU A 155 -5.27 -0.47 -0.88
C GLU A 155 -6.39 -0.15 -1.87
N SER A 156 -6.56 -1.01 -2.88
CA SER A 156 -7.59 -0.87 -3.93
C SER A 156 -7.49 0.46 -4.68
N MET A 157 -6.26 0.94 -4.94
CA MET A 157 -6.04 2.16 -5.72
C MET A 157 -6.29 1.91 -7.21
N ASN A 158 -7.03 2.80 -7.85
CA ASN A 158 -7.26 2.74 -9.30
C ASN A 158 -6.03 3.27 -10.05
N THR A 159 -5.01 2.44 -10.22
CA THR A 159 -3.73 2.81 -10.85
C THR A 159 -3.71 2.61 -12.37
N GLY A 160 -4.64 1.82 -12.92
CA GLY A 160 -4.70 1.50 -14.35
C GLY A 160 -4.73 2.73 -15.27
N PRO A 161 -5.55 3.76 -15.01
CA PRO A 161 -5.52 4.99 -15.80
C PRO A 161 -4.17 5.70 -15.83
N LEU A 162 -3.44 5.73 -14.70
CA LEU A 162 -2.11 6.34 -14.64
C LEU A 162 -1.12 5.59 -15.53
N VAL A 163 -1.12 4.27 -15.46
CA VAL A 163 -0.23 3.42 -16.28
C VAL A 163 -0.58 3.55 -17.77
N LYS A 164 -1.87 3.53 -18.10
CA LYS A 164 -2.34 3.70 -19.49
C LYS A 164 -1.93 5.03 -20.11
N ASP A 165 -1.93 6.10 -19.30
CA ASP A 165 -1.55 7.45 -19.74
C ASP A 165 -0.03 7.70 -19.57
N GLU A 166 0.75 6.65 -19.27
CA GLU A 166 2.21 6.67 -19.05
C GLU A 166 2.66 7.68 -17.97
N VAL A 167 1.76 7.98 -17.02
CA VAL A 167 2.05 8.86 -15.90
C VAL A 167 2.93 8.12 -14.90
N LYS A 168 4.07 8.72 -14.56
CA LYS A 168 5.03 8.16 -13.59
C LYS A 168 5.03 8.95 -12.28
N GLU A 169 4.92 10.26 -12.39
CA GLU A 169 4.87 11.20 -11.27
C GLU A 169 3.62 12.08 -11.39
N PHE A 170 3.04 12.42 -10.26
CA PHE A 170 1.82 13.26 -10.18
C PHE A 170 1.71 13.94 -8.83
N LEU A 171 0.88 14.96 -8.72
CA LEU A 171 0.47 15.49 -7.43
C LEU A 171 -0.57 14.58 -6.81
N PHE A 172 -0.20 13.91 -5.70
CA PHE A 172 -1.12 13.11 -4.90
C PHE A 172 -1.84 13.97 -3.87
N VAL A 173 -3.17 13.93 -3.86
CA VAL A 173 -4.00 14.66 -2.90
C VAL A 173 -4.99 13.73 -2.25
N LEU A 174 -4.97 13.65 -0.92
CA LEU A 174 -5.94 12.88 -0.12
C LEU A 174 -6.38 13.69 1.10
N GLY A 175 -7.65 14.07 1.14
CA GLY A 175 -8.33 14.66 2.29
C GLY A 175 -9.37 13.69 2.84
N GLN A 176 -8.96 12.78 3.72
CA GLN A 176 -9.86 11.76 4.27
C GLN A 176 -10.79 12.35 5.35
N ALA A 177 -11.95 11.71 5.55
CA ALA A 177 -12.87 12.07 6.62
C ALA A 177 -12.27 11.80 8.01
N LYS A 178 -12.59 12.66 8.97
CA LYS A 178 -12.07 12.60 10.36
C LYS A 178 -12.97 11.75 11.25
N VAL A 179 -13.08 10.46 10.94
CA VAL A 179 -13.89 9.52 11.74
C VAL A 179 -13.14 9.14 13.00
N ARG A 180 -13.59 9.66 14.14
CA ARG A 180 -12.91 9.49 15.42
C ARG A 180 -12.82 8.02 15.83
N GLY A 181 -11.62 7.57 16.13
CA GLY A 181 -11.32 6.23 16.60
C GLY A 181 -11.36 5.14 15.52
N ALA A 182 -11.58 5.50 14.26
CA ALA A 182 -11.55 4.53 13.17
C ALA A 182 -10.11 4.03 12.92
N VAL A 183 -10.01 2.73 12.63
CA VAL A 183 -8.73 2.06 12.30
C VAL A 183 -8.37 2.29 10.84
N GLN A 184 -9.38 2.25 9.97
CA GLN A 184 -9.26 2.42 8.52
C GLN A 184 -10.54 3.04 7.98
N MET A 185 -10.52 3.48 6.73
CA MET A 185 -11.71 4.01 6.08
C MET A 185 -11.60 3.96 4.57
N ILE A 186 -12.73 4.08 3.91
CA ILE A 186 -12.80 4.30 2.47
C ILE A 186 -12.22 5.69 2.16
N VAL A 187 -11.32 5.74 1.20
CA VAL A 187 -10.67 6.98 0.74
C VAL A 187 -10.87 7.16 -0.76
N ASN A 188 -10.80 8.40 -1.22
CA ASN A 188 -10.88 8.74 -2.64
C ASN A 188 -9.78 9.77 -2.96
N PRO A 189 -8.52 9.36 -3.11
CA PRO A 189 -7.44 10.26 -3.47
C PRO A 189 -7.56 10.71 -4.93
N VAL A 190 -6.90 11.84 -5.22
CA VAL A 190 -6.82 12.40 -6.57
C VAL A 190 -5.35 12.44 -6.99
N ALA A 191 -5.08 11.98 -8.21
CA ALA A 191 -3.82 12.18 -8.92
C ALA A 191 -4.02 13.30 -9.93
N ILE A 192 -3.16 14.31 -9.90
CA ILE A 192 -3.18 15.44 -10.83
C ILE A 192 -1.85 15.45 -11.57
N ASN A 193 -1.93 15.24 -12.86
CA ASN A 193 -0.79 15.27 -13.78
C ASN A 193 -0.85 16.53 -14.66
#